data_d1be660ebd978a7d08d174dd5d2bdce6
#
_entry.id   d1be660ebd978a7d08d174dd5d2bdce6
#
_cell.length_a   1.000
_cell.length_b   1.000
_cell.length_c   1.000
_cell.angle_alpha   90.00
_cell.angle_beta   90.00
_cell.angle_gamma   90.00
#
_symmetry.space_group_name_H-M   'P 1'
#
loop_
_entity.id
_entity.type
_entity.pdbx_description
1 polymer ?
#
loop_
_entity_poly.entity_id
_entity_poly.type
_entity_poly.pdbx_seq_one_letter_code
_entity_poly.pdbx_strand_id
1 'polypeptide(L)'
;MNWKRALKEYRNYLVLEKSLAKNSIEAYLRDQTKLREFCINTLDVLDCTMLTTEHIRMFIKDLNEQKASSKSQARILSSLSSFYNYLELEECITA
;
A
#
# COMPACT_ATOMS: atom_id res chain seq x y z
N MET A 1 5.00 12.44 -4.98
CA MET A 1 5.11 12.20 -3.53
C MET A 1 5.97 10.96 -3.28
N ASN A 2 6.99 11.06 -2.43
CA ASN A 2 7.82 9.91 -2.14
C ASN A 2 7.13 8.96 -1.14
N TRP A 3 7.60 7.72 -1.09
CA TRP A 3 7.01 6.70 -0.25
C TRP A 3 6.99 7.04 1.23
N LYS A 4 8.07 7.61 1.74
CA LYS A 4 8.18 7.94 3.16
C LYS A 4 7.13 8.93 3.59
N ARG A 5 6.95 10.00 2.81
CA ARG A 5 5.95 11.02 3.08
C ARG A 5 4.54 10.46 2.92
N ALA A 6 4.31 9.69 1.85
CA ALA A 6 3.00 9.10 1.61
C ALA A 6 2.56 8.19 2.75
N LEU A 7 3.46 7.35 3.25
CA LEU A 7 3.13 6.43 4.35
C LEU A 7 2.87 7.18 5.65
N LYS A 8 3.63 8.24 5.91
CA LYS A 8 3.42 9.07 7.10
C LYS A 8 2.06 9.73 7.08
N GLU A 9 1.69 10.34 5.96
CA GLU A 9 0.42 11.03 5.81
C GLU A 9 -0.75 10.04 5.79
N TYR A 10 -0.56 8.87 5.18
CA TYR A 10 -1.55 7.81 5.19
C TYR A 10 -1.82 7.32 6.62
N ARG A 11 -0.79 7.17 7.43
CA ARG A 11 -0.96 6.82 8.85
C ARG A 11 -1.85 7.82 9.55
N ASN A 12 -1.60 9.11 9.35
CA ASN A 12 -2.42 10.16 9.94
C ASN A 12 -3.87 10.07 9.46
N TYR A 13 -4.06 9.78 8.18
CA TYR A 13 -5.39 9.58 7.61
C TYR A 13 -6.13 8.41 8.27
N LEU A 14 -5.46 7.29 8.48
CA LEU A 14 -6.06 6.13 9.13
C LEU A 14 -6.47 6.43 10.57
N VAL A 15 -5.64 7.17 11.28
CA VAL A 15 -5.92 7.56 12.68
C VAL A 15 -7.08 8.54 12.75
N LEU A 16 -7.03 9.60 11.94
CA LEU A 16 -7.96 10.75 12.07
C LEU A 16 -9.26 10.56 11.31
N GLU A 17 -9.19 10.03 10.09
CA GLU A 17 -10.37 9.93 9.22
C GLU A 17 -11.09 8.60 9.34
N LYS A 18 -10.35 7.51 9.49
CA LYS A 18 -10.94 6.18 9.55
C LYS A 18 -11.11 5.65 10.96
N SER A 19 -10.48 6.28 11.93
CA SER A 19 -10.57 5.87 13.35
C SER A 19 -10.30 4.38 13.56
N LEU A 20 -9.36 3.82 12.81
CA LEU A 20 -9.03 2.41 12.92
C LEU A 20 -8.29 2.11 14.23
N ALA A 21 -8.44 0.89 14.72
CA ALA A 21 -7.71 0.45 15.89
C ALA A 21 -6.20 0.41 15.61
N LYS A 22 -5.40 0.62 16.65
CA LYS A 22 -3.95 0.65 16.53
C LYS A 22 -3.36 -0.55 15.80
N ASN A 23 -3.83 -1.76 16.14
CA ASN A 23 -3.34 -2.98 15.51
C ASN A 23 -3.65 -3.04 14.01
N SER A 24 -4.82 -2.54 13.61
CA SER A 24 -5.20 -2.48 12.20
C SER A 24 -4.32 -1.48 11.45
N ILE A 25 -4.04 -0.33 12.07
CA ILE A 25 -3.17 0.68 11.48
C ILE A 25 -1.77 0.11 11.26
N GLU A 26 -1.22 -0.55 12.25
CA GLU A 26 0.11 -1.15 12.16
C GLU A 26 0.17 -2.24 11.07
N ALA A 27 -0.88 -3.05 10.96
CA ALA A 27 -0.95 -4.08 9.92
C ALA A 27 -0.99 -3.48 8.53
N TYR A 28 -1.81 -2.45 8.33
CA TYR A 28 -1.91 -1.77 7.04
C TYR A 28 -0.60 -1.10 6.65
N LEU A 29 0.07 -0.44 7.59
CA LEU A 29 1.35 0.20 7.32
C LEU A 29 2.44 -0.82 6.98
N ARG A 30 2.41 -1.97 7.64
CA ARG A 30 3.33 -3.06 7.35
C ARG A 30 3.13 -3.59 5.94
N ASP A 31 1.87 -3.73 5.52
CA ASP A 31 1.55 -4.18 4.16
C ASP A 31 2.03 -3.18 3.12
N GLN A 32 1.85 -1.88 3.37
CA GLN A 32 2.32 -0.85 2.46
C GLN A 32 3.86 -0.77 2.42
N THR A 33 4.52 -1.07 3.53
CA THR A 33 5.98 -1.14 3.55
C THR A 33 6.49 -2.27 2.66
N LYS A 34 5.80 -3.41 2.64
CA LYS A 34 6.15 -4.51 1.74
C LYS A 34 5.99 -4.10 0.29
N LEU A 35 4.92 -3.40 -0.04
CA LEU A 35 4.72 -2.88 -1.40
C LEU A 35 5.83 -1.91 -1.77
N ARG A 36 6.17 -0.99 -0.89
CA ARG A 36 7.25 -0.04 -1.10
C ARG A 36 8.58 -0.74 -1.41
N GLU A 37 8.93 -1.73 -0.59
CA GLU A 37 10.18 -2.46 -0.77
C GLU A 37 10.20 -3.19 -2.11
N PHE A 38 9.10 -3.83 -2.48
CA PHE A 38 8.99 -4.50 -3.77
C PHE A 38 9.15 -3.51 -4.92
N CYS A 39 8.47 -2.38 -4.85
CA CYS A 39 8.52 -1.37 -5.91
C CYS A 39 9.92 -0.77 -6.06
N ILE A 40 10.57 -0.44 -4.96
CA ILE A 40 11.89 0.18 -5.00
C ILE A 40 12.95 -0.84 -5.43
N ASN A 41 12.92 -2.04 -4.86
CA ASN A 41 14.00 -3.01 -5.06
C ASN A 41 13.84 -3.86 -6.33
N THR A 42 12.61 -4.11 -6.76
CA THR A 42 12.34 -5.02 -7.88
C THR A 42 11.87 -4.27 -9.14
N LEU A 43 11.01 -3.27 -8.98
CA LEU A 43 10.41 -2.55 -10.11
C LEU A 43 11.04 -1.20 -10.39
N ASP A 44 11.94 -0.74 -9.52
CA ASP A 44 12.60 0.57 -9.62
C ASP A 44 11.59 1.73 -9.67
N VAL A 45 10.48 1.59 -8.96
CA VAL A 45 9.46 2.63 -8.84
C VAL A 45 9.69 3.38 -7.54
N LEU A 46 10.25 4.58 -7.63
CA LEU A 46 10.67 5.35 -6.46
C LEU A 46 9.61 6.29 -5.91
N ASP A 47 8.54 6.53 -6.66
CA ASP A 47 7.47 7.44 -6.26
C ASP A 47 6.14 6.70 -6.30
N CYS A 48 5.38 6.75 -5.20
CA CYS A 48 4.13 6.02 -5.09
C CYS A 48 3.06 6.49 -6.08
N THR A 49 3.17 7.71 -6.58
CA THR A 49 2.23 8.24 -7.59
C THR A 49 2.48 7.66 -8.96
N MET A 50 3.59 6.97 -9.16
CA MET A 50 3.93 6.31 -10.43
C MET A 50 3.43 4.87 -10.50
N LEU A 51 2.75 4.38 -9.46
CA LEU A 51 2.22 3.03 -9.46
C LEU A 51 1.13 2.86 -10.50
N THR A 52 1.16 1.70 -11.17
CA THR A 52 0.14 1.31 -12.14
C THR A 52 -0.52 0.00 -11.71
N THR A 53 -1.64 -0.33 -12.36
CA THR A 53 -2.31 -1.61 -12.12
C THR A 53 -1.37 -2.79 -12.37
N GLU A 54 -0.51 -2.67 -13.37
CA GLU A 54 0.46 -3.72 -13.69
C GLU A 54 1.46 -3.94 -12.55
N HIS A 55 1.93 -2.85 -11.93
CA HIS A 55 2.82 -2.94 -10.77
C HIS A 55 2.15 -3.71 -9.62
N ILE A 56 0.88 -3.46 -9.38
CA ILE A 56 0.12 -4.15 -8.33
C ILE A 56 -0.03 -5.63 -8.66
N ARG A 57 -0.30 -5.98 -9.93
CA ARG A 57 -0.38 -7.37 -10.35
C ARG A 57 0.93 -8.11 -10.12
N MET A 58 2.05 -7.47 -10.42
CA MET A 58 3.37 -8.03 -10.19
C MET A 58 3.61 -8.27 -8.70
N PHE A 59 3.19 -7.35 -7.85
CA PHE A 59 3.31 -7.50 -6.41
C PHE A 59 2.48 -8.68 -5.90
N ILE A 60 1.25 -8.82 -6.37
CA ILE A 60 0.37 -9.92 -5.97
C ILE A 60 0.96 -11.26 -6.42
N LYS A 61 1.51 -11.31 -7.61
CA LYS A 61 2.18 -12.51 -8.12
C LYS A 61 3.36 -12.89 -7.23
N ASP A 62 4.15 -11.90 -6.81
CA ASP A 62 5.27 -12.12 -5.89
C ASP A 62 4.81 -12.70 -4.56
N LEU A 63 3.71 -12.18 -4.01
CA LEU A 63 3.12 -12.71 -2.78
C LEU A 63 2.70 -14.17 -2.93
N ASN A 64 2.12 -14.54 -4.07
CA ASN A 64 1.75 -15.92 -4.35
C ASN A 64 2.99 -16.83 -4.41
N GLU A 65 4.04 -16.35 -5.04
CA GLU A 65 5.29 -17.10 -5.17
C GLU A 65 5.95 -17.31 -3.80
N GLN A 66 5.78 -16.37 -2.89
CA GLN A 66 6.27 -16.49 -1.51
C GLN A 66 5.36 -17.34 -0.64
N LYS A 67 4.29 -17.89 -1.20
CA LYS A 67 3.32 -18.73 -0.51
C LYS A 67 2.63 -18.03 0.66
N ALA A 68 2.33 -16.74 0.49
CA ALA A 68 1.54 -16.02 1.48
C ALA A 68 0.18 -16.67 1.62
N SER A 69 -0.35 -16.73 2.85
CA SER A 69 -1.64 -17.37 3.10
C SER A 69 -2.77 -16.57 2.43
N SER A 70 -3.89 -17.24 2.15
CA SER A 70 -5.07 -16.57 1.59
C SER A 70 -5.56 -15.43 2.47
N LYS A 71 -5.50 -15.63 3.79
CA LYS A 71 -5.91 -14.60 4.75
C LYS A 71 -4.99 -13.37 4.68
N SER A 72 -3.68 -13.59 4.59
CA SER A 72 -2.72 -12.49 4.45
C SER A 72 -2.90 -11.76 3.14
N GLN A 73 -3.11 -12.49 2.04
CA GLN A 73 -3.34 -11.87 0.73
C GLN A 73 -4.62 -11.03 0.73
N ALA A 74 -5.70 -11.52 1.35
CA ALA A 74 -6.96 -10.77 1.43
C ALA A 74 -6.77 -9.47 2.21
N ARG A 75 -6.06 -9.52 3.34
CA ARG A 75 -5.77 -8.33 4.14
C ARG A 75 -4.92 -7.33 3.35
N ILE A 76 -3.89 -7.81 2.66
CA ILE A 76 -3.02 -6.95 1.86
C ILE A 76 -3.79 -6.27 0.74
N LEU A 77 -4.69 -6.99 0.07
CA LEU A 77 -5.54 -6.39 -0.96
C LEU A 77 -6.43 -5.29 -0.39
N SER A 78 -7.00 -5.52 0.80
CA SER A 78 -7.81 -4.49 1.47
C SER A 78 -6.99 -3.25 1.80
N SER A 79 -5.77 -3.43 2.30
CA SER A 79 -4.89 -2.31 2.64
C SER A 79 -4.43 -1.56 1.39
N LEU A 80 -4.20 -2.26 0.27
CA LEU A 80 -3.87 -1.63 -1.00
C LEU A 80 -5.01 -0.75 -1.50
N SER A 81 -6.25 -1.25 -1.43
CA SER A 81 -7.42 -0.48 -1.82
C SER A 81 -7.57 0.77 -0.98
N SER A 82 -7.35 0.65 0.33
CA SER A 82 -7.41 1.78 1.25
C SER A 82 -6.35 2.84 0.90
N PHE A 83 -5.13 2.42 0.63
CA PHE A 83 -4.04 3.33 0.29
C PHE A 83 -4.30 4.06 -1.03
N TYR A 84 -4.79 3.35 -2.05
CA TYR A 84 -5.14 3.96 -3.33
C TYR A 84 -6.27 4.96 -3.19
N ASN A 85 -7.30 4.63 -2.40
CA ASN A 85 -8.39 5.56 -2.13
C ASN A 85 -7.86 6.83 -1.45
N TYR A 86 -6.92 6.68 -0.53
CA TYR A 86 -6.28 7.81 0.11
C TYR A 86 -5.54 8.69 -0.91
N LEU A 87 -4.76 8.08 -1.80
CA LEU A 87 -4.01 8.82 -2.82
C LEU A 87 -4.95 9.56 -3.78
N GLU A 88 -6.09 8.98 -4.11
CA GLU A 88 -7.11 9.64 -4.94
C GLU A 88 -7.72 10.84 -4.21
N LEU A 89 -8.05 10.68 -2.92
CA LEU A 89 -8.60 11.77 -2.10
C LEU A 89 -7.64 12.95 -2.02
N GLU A 90 -6.35 12.68 -1.95
CA GLU A 90 -5.33 13.73 -1.91
C GLU A 90 -4.92 14.21 -3.30
N GLU A 91 -5.61 13.75 -4.34
CA GLU A 91 -5.34 14.11 -5.73
C GLU A 91 -3.91 13.81 -6.17
N CYS A 92 -3.26 12.84 -5.53
CA CYS A 92 -1.91 12.42 -5.88
C CYS A 92 -1.89 11.54 -7.13
N ILE A 93 -3.00 10.83 -7.39
CA ILE A 93 -3.17 9.98 -8.57
C ILE A 93 -4.57 10.19 -9.14
N THR A 94 -4.74 9.83 -10.42
CA THR A 94 -6.06 9.80 -11.05
C THR A 94 -6.51 8.34 -11.15
N ALA A 95 -7.79 8.12 -10.89
CA ALA A 95 -8.35 6.78 -10.95
C ALA A 95 -8.39 6.26 -12.39
#